data_a3c29e3f10d528039cb22f40e374585e
#
_entry.id   a3c29e3f10d528039cb22f40e374585e
#
_cell.length_a   1.000
_cell.length_b   1.000
_cell.length_c   1.000
_cell.angle_alpha   90.00
_cell.angle_beta   90.00
_cell.angle_gamma   90.00
#
_symmetry.space_group_name_H-M   'P 1'
#
loop_
_entity.id
_entity.type
_entity.pdbx_description
1 polymer ?
#
loop_
_entity_poly.entity_id
_entity_poly.type
_entity_poly.pdbx_seq_one_letter_code
_entity_poly.pdbx_strand_id
1 'polypeptide(L)'
;YDQKPSGWNGFTTLADFYNKIETGDQRKGAPSPVAVTKEFHGIPLGFLVGQQIKDDGTNMTDSRTQKLLKFTPDVPLSGAATDKGIRVIKYHPANSGDYILLRYADVYLMEAEAKLRGGTGSGLTAQAMVDALRAKRGVGSIPLTLATMLDERGRELYWDGV
;
A
#
# COMPACT_ATOMS: atom_id res chain seq x y z
N TYR A 1 -9.11 -15.56 -2.36
CA TYR A 1 -9.30 -15.80 -0.93
C TYR A 1 -10.62 -15.13 -0.55
N ASP A 2 -11.07 -15.06 0.67
CA ASP A 2 -12.43 -14.64 1.09
C ASP A 2 -12.90 -13.23 0.63
N GLN A 3 -12.29 -12.65 -0.36
CA GLN A 3 -12.72 -11.37 -0.94
C GLN A 3 -13.89 -11.57 -1.91
N LYS A 4 -14.90 -10.76 -1.76
CA LYS A 4 -16.06 -10.72 -2.65
C LYS A 4 -16.01 -9.45 -3.52
N PRO A 5 -16.31 -9.55 -4.83
CA PRO A 5 -16.85 -10.73 -5.50
C PRO A 5 -15.84 -11.86 -5.73
N SER A 6 -14.56 -11.59 -5.95
CA SER A 6 -13.46 -12.54 -6.00
C SER A 6 -12.14 -11.80 -6.29
N GLY A 7 -11.02 -12.33 -5.86
CA GLY A 7 -9.71 -11.75 -6.11
C GLY A 7 -8.83 -12.61 -7.02
N TRP A 8 -8.02 -11.97 -7.83
CA TRP A 8 -6.98 -12.64 -8.59
C TRP A 8 -5.72 -12.74 -7.73
N ASN A 9 -5.13 -13.93 -7.68
CA ASN A 9 -3.91 -14.19 -6.93
C ASN A 9 -2.67 -14.16 -7.86
N GLY A 10 -2.52 -13.10 -8.64
CA GLY A 10 -1.48 -13.02 -9.67
C GLY A 10 -0.44 -11.93 -9.46
N PHE A 11 -0.77 -10.90 -8.68
CA PHE A 11 0.10 -9.73 -8.53
C PHE A 11 0.66 -9.65 -7.13
N THR A 12 1.96 -9.40 -7.04
CA THR A 12 2.68 -9.30 -5.77
C THR A 12 3.63 -8.11 -5.78
N THR A 13 3.86 -7.57 -4.60
CA THR A 13 4.91 -6.59 -4.37
C THR A 13 6.20 -7.30 -3.97
N LEU A 14 7.33 -6.81 -4.48
CA LEU A 14 8.64 -7.30 -4.10
C LEU A 14 9.05 -6.79 -2.71
N ALA A 15 9.89 -7.56 -2.04
CA ALA A 15 10.43 -7.21 -0.72
C ALA A 15 11.13 -5.85 -0.70
N ASP A 16 11.88 -5.51 -1.75
CA ASP A 16 12.63 -4.26 -1.85
C ASP A 16 11.72 -3.04 -1.73
N PHE A 17 10.58 -3.05 -2.41
CA PHE A 17 9.62 -1.96 -2.30
C PHE A 17 8.91 -1.96 -0.94
N TYR A 18 8.48 -3.12 -0.46
CA TYR A 18 7.84 -3.25 0.84
C TYR A 18 8.72 -2.73 1.98
N ASN A 19 10.02 -3.00 1.92
CA ASN A 19 10.99 -2.58 2.94
C ASN A 19 11.27 -1.06 2.91
N LYS A 20 10.95 -0.37 1.83
CA LYS A 20 11.01 1.11 1.77
C LYS A 20 9.91 1.79 2.58
N ILE A 21 8.89 1.05 2.99
CA ILE A 21 7.79 1.57 3.80
C ILE A 21 8.12 1.30 5.27
N GLU A 22 8.20 2.35 6.06
CA GLU A 22 8.62 2.31 7.46
C GLU A 22 7.62 1.54 8.33
N THR A 23 8.12 0.98 9.42
CA THR A 23 7.24 0.43 10.46
C THR A 23 6.43 1.56 11.10
N GLY A 24 5.12 1.35 11.21
CA GLY A 24 4.18 2.38 11.70
C GLY A 24 3.58 3.27 10.62
N ASP A 25 4.10 3.22 9.39
CA ASP A 25 3.48 3.89 8.26
C ASP A 25 2.12 3.25 7.96
N GLN A 26 1.06 4.03 8.04
CA GLN A 26 -0.32 3.55 7.84
C GLN A 26 -0.53 2.92 6.45
N ARG A 27 0.28 3.30 5.47
CA ARG A 27 0.24 2.74 4.11
C ARG A 27 0.77 1.30 4.05
N LYS A 28 1.56 0.88 5.04
CA LYS A 28 2.15 -0.46 5.09
C LYS A 28 1.13 -1.55 5.45
N GLY A 29 0.05 -1.20 6.06
CA GLY A 29 -0.97 -2.18 6.43
C GLY A 29 -1.65 -1.88 7.76
N ALA A 30 -2.00 -0.64 8.00
CA ALA A 30 -2.88 -0.30 9.11
C ALA A 30 -4.31 -0.82 8.83
N PRO A 31 -5.05 -1.22 9.86
CA PRO A 31 -6.47 -1.47 9.70
C PRO A 31 -7.15 -0.24 9.09
N SER A 32 -7.98 -0.45 8.08
CA SER A 32 -8.73 0.65 7.50
C SER A 32 -9.59 1.32 8.56
N PRO A 33 -9.61 2.65 8.63
CA PRO A 33 -10.61 3.36 9.44
C PRO A 33 -12.04 3.09 8.94
N VAL A 34 -12.20 2.55 7.73
CA VAL A 34 -13.48 2.12 7.15
C VAL A 34 -13.72 0.63 7.39
N ALA A 35 -12.84 -0.08 8.08
CA ALA A 35 -12.97 -1.49 8.46
C ALA A 35 -14.17 -1.79 9.38
N VAL A 36 -15.06 -0.85 9.49
CA VAL A 36 -16.34 -1.00 10.20
C VAL A 36 -17.41 -1.62 9.30
N THR A 37 -17.15 -1.79 8.03
CA THR A 37 -18.05 -2.53 7.15
C THR A 37 -17.71 -4.01 7.21
N LYS A 38 -18.73 -4.85 7.32
CA LYS A 38 -18.60 -6.32 7.36
C LYS A 38 -17.79 -6.92 6.20
N GLU A 39 -17.49 -6.13 5.19
CA GLU A 39 -16.77 -6.53 3.98
C GLU A 39 -15.27 -6.49 4.12
N PHE A 40 -14.76 -5.77 5.12
CA PHE A 40 -13.31 -5.65 5.35
C PHE A 40 -12.81 -6.41 6.57
N HIS A 41 -13.69 -6.76 7.47
CA HIS A 41 -13.47 -7.69 8.59
C HIS A 41 -12.13 -7.53 9.32
N GLY A 42 -11.67 -6.28 9.48
CA GLY A 42 -10.40 -6.01 10.12
C GLY A 42 -9.17 -6.43 9.29
N ILE A 43 -9.32 -6.77 8.02
CA ILE A 43 -8.18 -6.99 7.13
C ILE A 43 -7.43 -5.68 6.96
N PRO A 44 -6.13 -5.62 7.24
CA PRO A 44 -5.34 -4.42 7.02
C PRO A 44 -5.38 -4.01 5.56
N LEU A 45 -5.69 -2.76 5.27
CA LEU A 45 -5.45 -2.21 3.93
C LEU A 45 -3.95 -1.94 3.77
N GLY A 46 -3.47 -2.06 2.53
CA GLY A 46 -2.06 -1.92 2.21
C GLY A 46 -1.45 -3.26 1.84
N PHE A 47 -0.37 -3.63 2.49
CA PHE A 47 0.36 -4.86 2.17
C PHE A 47 -0.05 -6.00 3.08
N LEU A 48 -0.41 -7.12 2.47
CA LEU A 48 -0.73 -8.36 3.18
C LEU A 48 0.52 -9.24 3.25
N VAL A 49 1.07 -9.37 4.44
CA VAL A 49 2.24 -10.21 4.73
C VAL A 49 1.96 -11.07 5.97
N GLY A 50 2.59 -12.24 6.06
CA GLY A 50 2.42 -13.16 7.18
C GLY A 50 1.11 -13.96 7.12
N GLN A 51 0.70 -14.47 8.27
CA GLN A 51 -0.53 -15.25 8.41
C GLN A 51 -1.75 -14.40 8.09
N GLN A 52 -2.58 -14.88 7.17
CA GLN A 52 -3.86 -14.26 6.85
C GLN A 52 -4.94 -14.75 7.81
N ILE A 53 -5.86 -13.85 8.18
CA ILE A 53 -6.88 -14.06 9.18
C ILE A 53 -8.25 -13.85 8.55
N LYS A 54 -9.21 -14.70 8.88
CA LYS A 54 -10.62 -14.54 8.50
C LYS A 54 -11.33 -13.53 9.40
N ASP A 55 -12.54 -13.18 9.02
CA ASP A 55 -13.41 -12.26 9.74
C ASP A 55 -13.72 -12.67 11.17
N ASP A 56 -13.77 -13.98 11.41
CA ASP A 56 -14.01 -14.56 12.73
C ASP A 56 -12.74 -14.60 13.61
N GLY A 57 -11.61 -14.08 13.12
CA GLY A 57 -10.32 -14.08 13.81
C GLY A 57 -9.56 -15.40 13.67
N THR A 58 -10.08 -16.40 12.96
CA THR A 58 -9.38 -17.66 12.74
C THR A 58 -8.36 -17.55 11.59
N ASN A 59 -7.38 -18.45 11.59
CA ASN A 59 -6.38 -18.51 10.55
C ASN A 59 -6.99 -18.94 9.21
N MET A 60 -6.63 -18.21 8.16
CA MET A 60 -7.00 -18.56 6.79
C MET A 60 -6.13 -19.70 6.27
N THR A 61 -6.73 -20.61 5.53
CA THR A 61 -6.05 -21.70 4.83
C THR A 61 -6.15 -21.52 3.32
N ASP A 62 -5.14 -21.97 2.60
CA ASP A 62 -5.20 -22.08 1.15
C ASP A 62 -6.15 -23.22 0.76
N SER A 63 -7.15 -22.93 -0.07
CA SER A 63 -8.19 -23.90 -0.46
C SER A 63 -7.65 -25.06 -1.29
N ARG A 64 -6.52 -24.92 -1.96
CA ARG A 64 -5.91 -25.96 -2.80
C ARG A 64 -5.00 -26.89 -2.00
N THR A 65 -4.19 -26.29 -1.12
CA THR A 65 -3.17 -27.03 -0.36
C THR A 65 -3.61 -27.41 1.04
N GLN A 66 -4.72 -26.83 1.55
CA GLN A 66 -5.22 -26.98 2.92
C GLN A 66 -4.19 -26.57 4.00
N LYS A 67 -3.15 -25.86 3.62
CA LYS A 67 -2.13 -25.32 4.54
C LYS A 67 -2.49 -23.91 4.99
N LEU A 68 -1.93 -23.47 6.11
CA LEU A 68 -2.05 -22.10 6.58
C LEU A 68 -1.58 -21.13 5.51
N LEU A 69 -2.41 -20.12 5.18
CA LEU A 69 -2.09 -19.12 4.19
C LEU A 69 -1.22 -18.02 4.81
N LYS A 70 0.07 -18.05 4.48
CA LYS A 70 1.05 -17.06 4.92
C LYS A 70 1.71 -16.44 3.71
N PHE A 71 1.50 -15.15 3.49
CA PHE A 71 2.22 -14.45 2.41
C PHE A 71 3.64 -14.11 2.86
N THR A 72 4.61 -14.46 2.03
CA THR A 72 6.03 -14.24 2.30
C THR A 72 6.63 -13.26 1.30
N PRO A 73 7.62 -12.43 1.68
CA PRO A 73 8.29 -11.51 0.74
C PRO A 73 9.15 -12.25 -0.30
N ASP A 74 9.42 -13.52 -0.09
CA ASP A 74 10.24 -14.34 -0.96
C ASP A 74 9.46 -14.75 -2.22
N VAL A 75 9.89 -14.26 -3.39
CA VAL A 75 9.26 -14.51 -4.69
C VAL A 75 10.29 -15.05 -5.66
N PRO A 76 10.27 -16.34 -6.02
CA PRO A 76 11.13 -16.86 -7.08
C PRO A 76 10.68 -16.31 -8.45
N LEU A 77 11.63 -16.14 -9.37
CA LEU A 77 11.37 -15.65 -10.73
C LEU A 77 10.43 -16.54 -11.55
N SER A 78 10.34 -17.82 -11.20
CA SER A 78 9.46 -18.78 -11.85
C SER A 78 8.98 -19.85 -10.86
N GLY A 79 7.82 -20.45 -11.12
CA GLY A 79 7.30 -21.53 -10.29
C GLY A 79 6.89 -21.12 -8.88
N ALA A 80 6.50 -19.86 -8.68
CA ALA A 80 6.07 -19.38 -7.38
C ALA A 80 4.82 -20.12 -6.89
N ALA A 81 4.87 -20.60 -5.64
CA ALA A 81 3.68 -21.13 -4.96
C ALA A 81 2.69 -19.99 -4.61
N THR A 82 1.44 -20.37 -4.31
CA THR A 82 0.35 -19.40 -4.07
C THR A 82 0.54 -18.51 -2.85
N ASP A 83 1.41 -18.89 -1.94
CA ASP A 83 1.76 -18.16 -0.72
C ASP A 83 2.99 -17.24 -0.89
N LYS A 84 3.65 -17.26 -2.05
CA LYS A 84 4.82 -16.45 -2.32
C LYS A 84 4.45 -15.04 -2.76
N GLY A 85 5.21 -14.06 -2.26
CA GLY A 85 5.03 -12.64 -2.54
C GLY A 85 4.00 -11.95 -1.64
N ILE A 86 4.22 -10.66 -1.45
CA ILE A 86 3.36 -9.78 -0.64
C ILE A 86 2.17 -9.36 -1.49
N ARG A 87 0.96 -9.54 -0.99
CA ARG A 87 -0.27 -9.08 -1.65
C ARG A 87 -0.58 -7.64 -1.27
N VAL A 88 -1.35 -6.98 -2.12
CA VAL A 88 -1.73 -5.57 -1.91
C VAL A 88 -3.25 -5.45 -1.93
N ILE A 89 -3.78 -4.71 -0.94
CA ILE A 89 -5.14 -4.18 -0.97
C ILE A 89 -5.04 -2.67 -0.75
N LYS A 90 -5.24 -1.89 -1.79
CA LYS A 90 -5.28 -0.44 -1.68
C LYS A 90 -6.69 0.11 -1.83
N TYR A 91 -7.40 -0.34 -2.84
CA TYR A 91 -8.80 -0.06 -3.05
C TYR A 91 -9.58 -1.34 -2.89
N HIS A 92 -10.63 -1.31 -2.08
CA HIS A 92 -11.46 -2.49 -1.93
C HIS A 92 -12.26 -2.72 -3.21
N PRO A 93 -12.25 -3.93 -3.77
CA PRO A 93 -13.08 -4.23 -4.93
C PRO A 93 -14.54 -4.16 -4.55
N ALA A 94 -15.27 -3.26 -5.19
CA ALA A 94 -16.72 -3.14 -5.10
C ALA A 94 -17.32 -3.20 -6.50
N ASN A 95 -18.52 -3.77 -6.63
CA ASN A 95 -19.18 -3.92 -7.92
C ASN A 95 -19.52 -2.59 -8.61
N SER A 96 -19.52 -1.49 -7.88
CA SER A 96 -19.82 -0.13 -8.33
C SER A 96 -18.72 0.86 -8.01
N GLY A 97 -17.49 0.38 -7.79
CA GLY A 97 -16.34 1.25 -7.48
C GLY A 97 -15.83 1.97 -8.72
N ASP A 98 -15.64 3.28 -8.60
CA ASP A 98 -14.97 4.06 -9.62
C ASP A 98 -13.48 3.77 -9.63
N TYR A 99 -12.86 3.78 -10.81
CA TYR A 99 -11.41 3.74 -10.93
C TYR A 99 -10.84 5.16 -10.81
N ILE A 100 -9.96 5.37 -9.84
CA ILE A 100 -9.34 6.68 -9.59
C ILE A 100 -8.17 6.86 -10.55
N LEU A 101 -8.34 7.73 -11.55
CA LEU A 101 -7.28 8.07 -12.51
C LEU A 101 -6.29 9.09 -11.94
N LEU A 102 -6.81 10.10 -11.23
CA LEU A 102 -6.02 11.16 -10.62
C LEU A 102 -6.48 11.38 -9.20
N ARG A 103 -5.53 11.59 -8.30
CA ARG A 103 -5.86 11.87 -6.91
C ARG A 103 -5.03 13.06 -6.40
N TYR A 104 -5.60 13.82 -5.47
CA TYR A 104 -4.98 15.03 -4.93
C TYR A 104 -3.54 14.82 -4.44
N ALA A 105 -3.25 13.65 -3.84
CA ALA A 105 -1.90 13.34 -3.38
C ALA A 105 -0.85 13.32 -4.51
N ASP A 106 -1.22 12.90 -5.72
CA ASP A 106 -0.31 12.94 -6.87
C ASP A 106 0.01 14.38 -7.27
N VAL A 107 -1.01 15.23 -7.44
CA VAL A 107 -0.81 16.65 -7.74
C VAL A 107 0.00 17.35 -6.64
N TYR A 108 -0.28 17.03 -5.38
CA TYR A 108 0.45 17.58 -4.25
C TYR A 108 1.93 17.20 -4.26
N LEU A 109 2.24 15.94 -4.58
CA LEU A 109 3.63 15.48 -4.70
C LEU A 109 4.31 16.00 -5.97
N MET A 110 3.58 16.21 -7.09
CA MET A 110 4.12 16.90 -8.27
C MET A 110 4.54 18.33 -7.93
N GLU A 111 3.72 19.08 -7.19
CA GLU A 111 4.07 20.43 -6.74
C GLU A 111 5.33 20.42 -5.85
N ALA A 112 5.37 19.50 -4.87
CA ALA A 112 6.53 19.36 -4.01
C ALA A 112 7.79 19.01 -4.78
N GLU A 113 7.71 18.10 -5.75
CA GLU A 113 8.84 17.75 -6.61
C GLU A 113 9.28 18.91 -7.51
N ALA A 114 8.36 19.65 -8.09
CA ALA A 114 8.67 20.83 -8.90
C ALA A 114 9.45 21.87 -8.08
N LYS A 115 9.01 22.14 -6.85
CA LYS A 115 9.74 23.03 -5.92
C LYS A 115 11.12 22.49 -5.55
N LEU A 116 11.26 21.20 -5.33
CA LEU A 116 12.54 20.56 -5.05
C LEU A 116 13.53 20.69 -6.22
N ARG A 117 13.02 20.72 -7.44
CA ARG A 117 13.80 20.93 -8.68
C ARG A 117 14.05 22.40 -9.00
N GLY A 118 13.72 23.33 -8.11
CA GLY A 118 13.97 24.77 -8.29
C GLY A 118 12.79 25.55 -8.84
N GLY A 119 11.63 24.93 -8.97
CA GLY A 119 10.39 25.65 -9.30
C GLY A 119 9.99 26.64 -8.22
N THR A 120 9.41 27.76 -8.63
CA THR A 120 8.91 28.81 -7.74
C THR A 120 7.41 28.66 -7.54
N GLY A 121 6.94 28.96 -6.35
CA GLY A 121 5.52 28.91 -6.00
C GLY A 121 5.27 29.46 -4.61
N SER A 122 4.05 29.86 -4.34
CA SER A 122 3.62 30.28 -3.00
C SER A 122 3.42 29.09 -2.05
N GLY A 123 3.28 29.35 -0.77
CA GLY A 123 2.94 28.35 0.23
C GLY A 123 4.14 27.58 0.80
N LEU A 124 3.92 26.31 1.12
CA LEU A 124 4.91 25.49 1.81
C LEU A 124 6.12 25.17 0.93
N THR A 125 7.28 25.01 1.56
CA THR A 125 8.47 24.45 0.89
C THR A 125 8.25 22.97 0.52
N ALA A 126 9.01 22.42 -0.41
CA ALA A 126 8.97 21.01 -0.77
C ALA A 126 9.12 20.09 0.45
N GLN A 127 10.08 20.39 1.34
CA GLN A 127 10.29 19.64 2.58
C GLN A 127 9.05 19.67 3.46
N ALA A 128 8.47 20.86 3.70
CA ALA A 128 7.30 21.02 4.56
C ALA A 128 6.06 20.31 3.97
N MET A 129 5.91 20.28 2.66
CA MET A 129 4.82 19.56 2.00
C MET A 129 4.94 18.04 2.23
N VAL A 130 6.12 17.48 2.04
CA VAL A 130 6.35 16.05 2.27
C VAL A 130 6.21 15.70 3.75
N ASP A 131 6.71 16.54 4.65
CA ASP A 131 6.56 16.33 6.09
C ASP A 131 5.08 16.33 6.52
N ALA A 132 4.27 17.22 5.97
CA ALA A 132 2.84 17.26 6.24
C ALA A 132 2.13 15.98 5.77
N LEU A 133 2.49 15.48 4.59
CA LEU A 133 1.97 14.20 4.08
C LEU A 133 2.38 13.04 4.99
N ARG A 134 3.66 12.95 5.32
CA ARG A 134 4.21 11.87 6.15
C ARG A 134 3.59 11.87 7.56
N ALA A 135 3.39 13.04 8.15
CA ALA A 135 2.68 13.18 9.43
C ALA A 135 1.24 12.59 9.35
N LYS A 136 0.53 12.84 8.24
CA LYS A 136 -0.79 12.23 8.00
C LYS A 136 -0.75 10.71 7.83
N ARG A 137 0.41 10.14 7.51
CA ARG A 137 0.63 8.70 7.38
C ARG A 137 1.20 8.07 8.66
N GLY A 138 1.37 8.85 9.72
CA GLY A 138 1.84 8.38 11.03
C GLY A 138 3.35 8.21 11.13
N VAL A 139 4.13 8.80 10.22
CA VAL A 139 5.60 8.70 10.21
C VAL A 139 6.28 10.06 10.26
N GLY A 140 7.51 10.07 10.73
CA GLY A 140 8.31 11.27 10.91
C GLY A 140 8.87 11.86 9.62
N SER A 141 9.48 13.04 9.75
CA SER A 141 10.21 13.71 8.68
C SER A 141 11.44 12.92 8.24
N ILE A 142 11.78 13.05 6.96
CA ILE A 142 13.03 12.56 6.38
C ILE A 142 13.68 13.68 5.57
N PRO A 143 15.01 13.73 5.43
CA PRO A 143 15.66 14.67 4.53
C PRO A 143 15.16 14.48 3.09
N LEU A 144 14.65 15.57 2.50
CA LEU A 144 14.08 15.51 1.16
C LEU A 144 15.16 15.71 0.09
N THR A 145 15.35 14.71 -0.72
CA THR A 145 16.20 14.69 -1.92
C THR A 145 15.38 14.17 -3.10
N LEU A 146 15.89 14.23 -4.32
CA LEU A 146 15.18 13.64 -5.46
C LEU A 146 14.97 12.12 -5.29
N ALA A 147 15.93 11.42 -4.68
CA ALA A 147 15.80 9.99 -4.42
C ALA A 147 14.72 9.70 -3.37
N THR A 148 14.70 10.43 -2.25
CA THR A 148 13.68 10.24 -1.21
C THR A 148 12.30 10.74 -1.64
N MET A 149 12.24 11.74 -2.55
CA MET A 149 10.99 12.15 -3.19
C MET A 149 10.41 11.02 -4.07
N LEU A 150 11.24 10.36 -4.86
CA LEU A 150 10.81 9.22 -5.66
C LEU A 150 10.26 8.09 -4.78
N ASP A 151 10.97 7.78 -3.69
CA ASP A 151 10.50 6.78 -2.73
C ASP A 151 9.17 7.19 -2.06
N GLU A 152 9.00 8.49 -1.73
CA GLU A 152 7.75 8.98 -1.14
C GLU A 152 6.59 8.92 -2.13
N ARG A 153 6.81 9.28 -3.38
CA ARG A 153 5.83 9.08 -4.46
C ARG A 153 5.46 7.60 -4.58
N GLY A 154 6.45 6.71 -4.58
CA GLY A 154 6.22 5.27 -4.59
C GLY A 154 5.35 4.80 -3.41
N ARG A 155 5.67 5.23 -2.18
CA ARG A 155 4.89 4.89 -0.97
C ARG A 155 3.44 5.37 -1.03
N GLU A 156 3.22 6.57 -1.59
CA GLU A 156 1.88 7.16 -1.65
C GLU A 156 1.05 6.62 -2.83
N LEU A 157 1.69 6.44 -3.99
CA LEU A 157 1.01 6.20 -5.26
C LEU A 157 1.10 4.75 -5.76
N TYR A 158 1.65 3.82 -4.98
CA TYR A 158 1.66 2.42 -5.39
C TYR A 158 0.24 1.94 -5.72
N TRP A 159 0.11 1.17 -6.80
CA TRP A 159 -1.18 0.68 -7.32
C TRP A 159 -2.20 1.77 -7.73
N ASP A 160 -1.82 3.02 -7.78
CA ASP A 160 -2.53 4.02 -8.58
C ASP A 160 -2.12 3.85 -10.05
N GLY A 161 -2.90 4.25 -10.98
CA GLY A 161 -2.62 4.10 -12.41
C GLY A 161 -1.61 5.13 -12.97
N VAL A 162 -0.64 5.59 -12.16
CA VAL A 162 0.36 6.60 -12.48
C VAL A 162 1.77 6.05 -12.51
#